data_722ccd890db16ca187af08be01632d03
#
_entry.id   722ccd890db16ca187af08be01632d03
#
_cell.length_a   1.000
_cell.length_b   1.000
_cell.length_c   1.000
_cell.angle_alpha   90.00
_cell.angle_beta   90.00
_cell.angle_gamma   90.00
#
_symmetry.space_group_name_H-M   'P 1'
#
loop_
_entity.id
_entity.type
_entity.pdbx_description
1 polymer ?
#
loop_
_entity_poly.entity_id
_entity_poly.type
_entity_poly.pdbx_seq_one_letter_code
_entity_poly.pdbx_strand_id
1 'polypeptide(L)' 'MKYRVHYTYFDQTPNGKAKWEQREKDFDTREEARSFVEKINWNVSVRNVNIQPVP' A
#
# COMPACT_ATOMS: atom_id res chain seq x y z
N MET A 1 11.35 15.26 5.23
CA MET A 1 10.49 14.90 4.10
C MET A 1 9.99 13.48 4.28
N LYS A 2 8.70 13.30 4.24
CA LYS A 2 8.10 11.97 4.40
C LYS A 2 7.68 11.40 3.05
N TYR A 3 7.54 10.11 3.00
CA TYR A 3 7.08 9.43 1.80
C TYR A 3 5.80 8.67 2.12
N ARG A 4 4.81 8.82 1.26
CA ARG A 4 3.51 8.18 1.43
C ARG A 4 3.34 7.11 0.35
N VAL A 5 3.02 5.90 0.79
CA VAL A 5 2.71 4.80 -0.11
C VAL A 5 1.20 4.67 -0.20
N HIS A 6 0.69 4.81 -1.42
CA HIS A 6 -0.72 4.59 -1.71
C HIS A 6 -0.87 3.22 -2.36
N TYR A 7 -1.83 2.46 -1.92
CA TYR A 7 -2.10 1.17 -2.53
C TYR A 7 -3.57 0.80 -2.38
N THR A 8 -4.03 -0.07 -3.27
CA THR A 8 -5.39 -0.59 -3.22
C THR A 8 -5.31 -2.04 -2.77
N TYR A 9 -6.05 -2.37 -1.73
CA TYR A 9 -6.04 -3.68 -1.11
C TYR A 9 -7.39 -4.36 -1.30
N PHE A 10 -7.34 -5.63 -1.70
CA PHE A 10 -8.56 -6.44 -1.86
C PHE A 10 -8.86 -7.15 -0.55
N ASP A 11 -9.87 -6.68 0.15
CA ASP A 11 -10.26 -7.24 1.44
C ASP A 11 -11.36 -8.29 1.22
N GLN A 12 -11.00 -9.53 1.48
CA GLN A 12 -11.95 -10.64 1.37
C GLN A 12 -12.49 -10.93 2.77
N THR A 13 -13.69 -10.45 3.04
CA THR A 13 -14.31 -10.65 4.34
C THR A 13 -14.90 -12.06 4.45
N PRO A 14 -15.01 -12.61 5.68
CA PRO A 14 -15.62 -13.93 5.87
C PRO A 14 -17.07 -14.04 5.38
N ASN A 15 -17.74 -12.91 5.20
CA ASN A 15 -19.13 -12.86 4.73
C ASN A 15 -19.24 -12.92 3.21
N GLY A 16 -18.15 -13.14 2.51
CA GLY A 16 -18.17 -13.28 1.07
C GLY A 16 -18.26 -11.98 0.29
N LYS A 17 -18.25 -10.85 0.97
CA LYS A 17 -18.25 -9.54 0.31
C LYS A 17 -16.83 -9.04 0.16
N ALA A 18 -16.25 -9.26 -1.01
CA ALA A 18 -14.94 -8.75 -1.33
C ALA A 18 -15.05 -7.34 -1.90
N LYS A 19 -14.18 -6.45 -1.44
CA LYS A 19 -14.14 -5.09 -1.98
C LYS A 19 -12.71 -4.56 -1.97
N TRP A 20 -12.43 -3.64 -2.87
CA TRP A 20 -11.15 -2.95 -2.94
C TRP A 20 -11.18 -1.74 -2.03
N GLU A 21 -10.17 -1.59 -1.19
CA GLU A 21 -10.02 -0.43 -0.30
C GLU A 21 -8.71 0.28 -0.61
N GLN A 22 -8.76 1.60 -0.62
CA GLN A 22 -7.56 2.41 -0.75
C GLN A 22 -6.94 2.62 0.63
N ARG A 23 -5.64 2.37 0.71
CA ARG A 23 -4.90 2.54 1.97
C ARG A 23 -3.65 3.36 1.71
N GLU A 24 -3.18 4.00 2.77
CA GLU A 24 -1.99 4.82 2.74
C GLU A 24 -1.14 4.52 3.95
N LYS A 25 0.18 4.62 3.77
CA LYS A 25 1.10 4.49 4.89
C LYS A 25 2.26 5.43 4.68
N ASP A 26 2.64 6.16 5.73
CA ASP A 26 3.71 7.14 5.68
C ASP A 26 5.01 6.55 6.25
N PHE A 27 6.13 6.94 5.65
CA PHE A 27 7.46 6.53 6.06
C PHE A 27 8.37 7.74 6.14
N ASP A 28 9.35 7.68 7.03
CA ASP A 28 10.29 8.78 7.22
C ASP A 28 11.35 8.81 6.13
N THR A 29 11.70 7.67 5.55
CA THR A 29 12.72 7.59 4.52
C THR A 29 12.18 6.90 3.27
N ARG A 30 12.80 7.22 2.13
CA ARG A 30 12.46 6.60 0.87
C ARG A 30 12.75 5.11 0.87
N GLU A 31 13.83 4.71 1.53
CA GLU A 31 14.22 3.30 1.59
C GLU A 31 13.17 2.46 2.33
N GLU A 32 12.63 3.01 3.42
CA GLU A 32 11.57 2.31 4.14
C GLU A 32 10.33 2.16 3.28
N ALA A 33 9.97 3.21 2.53
CA ALA A 33 8.82 3.15 1.64
C ALA A 33 9.03 2.10 0.55
N ARG A 34 10.23 2.04 -0.02
CA ARG A 34 10.56 1.05 -1.05
C ARG A 34 10.49 -0.37 -0.50
N SER A 35 11.03 -0.58 0.69
CA SER A 35 10.97 -1.89 1.33
C SER A 35 9.53 -2.33 1.54
N PHE A 36 8.69 -1.42 1.96
CA PHE A 36 7.27 -1.71 2.14
C PHE A 36 6.61 -2.08 0.81
N VAL A 37 6.92 -1.32 -0.25
CA VAL A 37 6.36 -1.60 -1.58
C VAL A 37 6.80 -2.99 -2.07
N GLU A 38 8.05 -3.33 -1.89
CA GLU A 38 8.54 -4.66 -2.28
C GLU A 38 7.80 -5.77 -1.51
N LYS A 39 7.52 -5.52 -0.25
CA LYS A 39 6.80 -6.47 0.60
C LYS A 39 5.37 -6.69 0.12
N ILE A 40 4.66 -5.61 -0.16
CA ILE A 40 3.25 -5.72 -0.57
C ILE A 40 3.10 -6.17 -2.02
N ASN A 41 4.11 -5.98 -2.87
CA ASN A 41 4.06 -6.46 -4.24
C ASN A 41 4.02 -7.98 -4.34
N TRP A 42 4.46 -8.67 -3.32
CA TRP A 42 4.33 -10.13 -3.24
C TRP A 42 2.90 -10.56 -2.96
N ASN A 43 2.06 -9.64 -2.54
CA ASN A 43 0.67 -9.94 -2.23
C ASN A 43 -0.19 -9.70 -3.47
N VAL A 44 -0.81 -10.76 -3.97
CA VAL A 44 -1.66 -10.68 -5.18
C VAL A 44 -2.92 -9.84 -4.95
N SER A 45 -3.22 -9.52 -3.70
CA SER A 45 -4.39 -8.72 -3.34
C SER A 45 -4.13 -7.22 -3.34
N VAL A 46 -2.93 -6.80 -3.77
CA VAL A 46 -2.57 -5.38 -3.78
C VAL A 46 -2.35 -4.90 -5.20
N ARG A 47 -2.90 -3.72 -5.51
CA ARG A 47 -2.77 -3.09 -6.83
C ARG A 47 -2.57 -1.59 -6.68
N ASN A 48 -2.17 -0.96 -7.78
CA ASN A 48 -2.03 0.51 -7.87
C ASN A 48 -1.12 1.08 -6.81
N VAL A 49 0.02 0.41 -6.59
CA VAL A 49 1.00 0.85 -5.61
C VAL A 49 1.75 2.07 -6.15
N ASN A 50 1.83 3.12 -5.33
CA ASN A 50 2.50 4.35 -5.73
C ASN A 50 3.18 4.98 -4.51
N ILE A 51 4.37 5.54 -4.73
CA ILE A 51 5.10 6.26 -3.68
C ILE A 51 5.12 7.74 -4.04
N GLN A 52 4.72 8.58 -3.09
CA GLN A 52 4.72 10.03 -3.29
C GLN A 52 5.48 10.72 -2.16
N PRO A 53 6.31 11.71 -2.49
CA PRO A 53 6.93 12.54 -1.46
C PRO A 53 5.87 13.43 -0.81
N VAL A 54 5.95 13.55 0.51
CA VAL A 54 5.03 14.39 1.28
C VAL A 54 5.85 15.50 1.92
N PRO A 55 5.55 16.76 1.67
CA PRO A 55 6.28 17.85 2.28
C PRO A 55 6.10 17.95 3.78
#